data_2e66a357ca4572b5aff338f2956ae1c3
#
_entry.id   2e66a357ca4572b5aff338f2956ae1c3
#
_cell.length_a   1.000
_cell.length_b   1.000
_cell.length_c   1.000
_cell.angle_alpha   90.00
_cell.angle_beta   90.00
_cell.angle_gamma   90.00
#
_symmetry.space_group_name_H-M   'P 1'
#
loop_
_entity.id
_entity.type
_entity.pdbx_description
1 polymer ?
#
loop_
_entity_poly.entity_id
_entity_poly.type
_entity_poly.pdbx_seq_one_letter_code
_entity_poly.pdbx_strand_id
1 'polypeptide(L)'
;MQKKPCVNKKELIGTGNFICIEKIFFTDEIGRERIWEGCARINSCGAVIIVPHIVPDDEYILVRQFRPPVGRYVIEFPAGLIDSGETADISAQRELYEETGYEGKIVRVFAPGYSSPGMSGETVTFVFMEVDGTKYQNVIPETHQEDSENIEVFRIKATELYDFLQRAVESGDGVDAKLWPFAVNFQG
;
A
#
# COMPACT_ATOMS: atom_id res chain seq x y z
N MET A 1 30.65 21.26 13.38
CA MET A 1 29.28 20.74 13.58
C MET A 1 28.66 20.45 12.22
N GLN A 2 28.19 19.24 12.02
CA GLN A 2 27.42 18.90 10.83
C GLN A 2 26.12 19.69 10.83
N LYS A 3 25.81 20.40 9.77
CA LYS A 3 24.53 21.13 9.65
C LYS A 3 23.41 20.13 9.37
N LYS A 4 22.22 20.38 9.91
CA LYS A 4 21.05 19.58 9.56
C LYS A 4 20.64 19.93 8.12
N PRO A 5 20.52 18.97 7.19
CA PRO A 5 20.02 19.25 5.85
C PRO A 5 18.61 19.85 5.90
N CYS A 6 18.30 20.72 4.94
CA CYS A 6 16.97 21.32 4.84
C CYS A 6 16.55 21.56 3.39
N VAL A 7 15.27 21.36 3.14
CA VAL A 7 14.64 21.75 1.88
C VAL A 7 14.44 23.28 1.89
N ASN A 8 14.99 23.97 0.91
CA ASN A 8 14.94 25.43 0.81
C ASN A 8 13.72 25.88 0.00
N LYS A 9 13.43 25.19 -1.11
CA LYS A 9 12.38 25.55 -2.06
C LYS A 9 11.95 24.32 -2.86
N LYS A 10 10.69 24.31 -3.28
CA LYS A 10 10.17 23.41 -4.28
C LYS A 10 9.60 24.21 -5.44
N GLU A 11 9.86 23.77 -6.65
CA GLU A 11 9.32 24.34 -7.88
C GLU A 11 8.59 23.26 -8.65
N LEU A 12 7.37 23.57 -9.09
CA LEU A 12 6.59 22.70 -9.94
C LEU A 12 7.20 22.66 -11.34
N ILE A 13 7.59 21.48 -11.83
CA ILE A 13 8.08 21.27 -13.19
C ILE A 13 6.93 20.91 -14.12
N GLY A 14 6.00 20.10 -13.66
CA GLY A 14 4.84 19.67 -14.43
C GLY A 14 3.76 19.08 -13.54
N THR A 15 2.52 19.12 -14.02
CA THR A 15 1.36 18.61 -13.30
C THR A 15 0.43 17.88 -14.24
N GLY A 16 -0.10 16.72 -13.77
CA GLY A 16 -1.24 16.01 -14.34
C GLY A 16 -2.49 16.26 -13.49
N ASN A 17 -3.46 15.37 -13.62
CA ASN A 17 -4.67 15.41 -12.80
C ASN A 17 -4.45 14.83 -11.41
N PHE A 18 -3.56 13.84 -11.26
CA PHE A 18 -3.36 13.07 -10.04
C PHE A 18 -1.98 13.24 -9.42
N ILE A 19 -0.96 13.54 -10.23
CA ILE A 19 0.41 13.67 -9.77
C ILE A 19 1.06 14.93 -10.35
N CYS A 20 2.07 15.45 -9.64
CA CYS A 20 2.94 16.51 -10.11
C CYS A 20 4.41 16.10 -9.96
N ILE A 21 5.28 16.78 -10.71
CA ILE A 21 6.74 16.64 -10.63
C ILE A 21 7.30 17.94 -10.05
N GLU A 22 8.14 17.80 -9.04
CA GLU A 22 8.76 18.90 -8.30
C GLU A 22 10.27 18.89 -8.46
N LYS A 23 10.85 20.07 -8.67
CA LYS A 23 12.27 20.33 -8.50
C LYS A 23 12.51 20.84 -7.09
N ILE A 24 13.33 20.13 -6.34
CA ILE A 24 13.54 20.33 -4.91
C ILE A 24 14.95 20.89 -4.70
N PHE A 25 15.06 22.09 -4.19
CA PHE A 25 16.32 22.72 -3.82
C PHE A 25 16.56 22.51 -2.32
N PHE A 26 17.70 21.98 -1.98
CA PHE A 26 18.04 21.70 -0.58
C PHE A 26 19.51 21.96 -0.27
N THR A 27 19.80 22.16 1.01
CA THR A 27 21.16 22.28 1.53
C THR A 27 21.54 20.97 2.21
N ASP A 28 22.68 20.38 1.80
CA ASP A 28 23.20 19.14 2.36
C ASP A 28 23.89 19.33 3.74
N GLU A 29 24.37 18.22 4.34
CA GLU A 29 24.98 18.20 5.68
C GLU A 29 26.29 19.01 5.78
N ILE A 30 26.91 19.30 4.64
CA ILE A 30 28.15 20.09 4.56
C ILE A 30 27.90 21.52 4.06
N GLY A 31 26.62 21.90 3.91
CA GLY A 31 26.22 23.26 3.55
C GLY A 31 26.23 23.56 2.05
N ARG A 32 26.26 22.55 1.18
CA ARG A 32 26.20 22.72 -0.28
C ARG A 32 24.76 22.76 -0.75
N GLU A 33 24.48 23.62 -1.69
CA GLU A 33 23.21 23.64 -2.41
C GLU A 33 23.14 22.48 -3.39
N ARG A 34 22.01 21.77 -3.37
CA ARG A 34 21.71 20.60 -4.18
C ARG A 34 20.34 20.71 -4.82
N ILE A 35 20.16 19.95 -5.87
CA ILE A 35 18.88 19.82 -6.56
C ILE A 35 18.49 18.34 -6.59
N TRP A 36 17.21 18.08 -6.34
CA TRP A 36 16.58 16.77 -6.48
C TRP A 36 15.32 16.89 -7.31
N GLU A 37 14.89 15.81 -7.92
CA GLU A 37 13.59 15.74 -8.59
C GLU A 37 12.75 14.69 -7.89
N GLY A 38 11.48 15.00 -7.66
CA GLY A 38 10.54 14.11 -7.01
C GLY A 38 9.16 14.25 -7.61
N CYS A 39 8.29 13.28 -7.30
CA CYS A 39 6.87 13.38 -7.61
C CYS A 39 6.04 13.46 -6.33
N ALA A 40 4.87 14.04 -6.45
CA ALA A 40 3.89 14.08 -5.37
C ALA A 40 2.49 13.81 -5.93
N ARG A 41 1.65 13.17 -5.13
CA ARG A 41 0.23 13.03 -5.44
C ARG A 41 -0.48 14.34 -5.07
N ILE A 42 -1.38 14.78 -5.94
CA ILE A 42 -2.17 16.00 -5.71
C ILE A 42 -3.25 15.69 -4.67
N ASN A 43 -3.39 16.53 -3.65
CA ASN A 43 -4.40 16.44 -2.59
C ASN A 43 -4.40 15.10 -1.82
N SER A 44 -3.25 14.46 -1.64
CA SER A 44 -3.16 13.20 -0.90
C SER A 44 -2.88 13.43 0.58
N CYS A 45 -3.60 12.70 1.43
CA CYS A 45 -3.34 12.57 2.86
C CYS A 45 -2.46 11.34 3.18
N GLY A 46 -1.98 10.62 2.15
CA GLY A 46 -1.30 9.34 2.26
C GLY A 46 -2.20 8.19 1.84
N ALA A 47 -1.74 6.97 2.08
CA ALA A 47 -2.49 5.75 1.77
C ALA A 47 -2.44 4.77 2.96
N VAL A 48 -3.39 3.84 2.99
CA VAL A 48 -3.37 2.68 3.87
C VAL A 48 -2.99 1.43 3.09
N ILE A 49 -2.28 0.52 3.74
CA ILE A 49 -2.07 -0.86 3.30
C ILE A 49 -2.63 -1.75 4.38
N ILE A 50 -3.62 -2.53 4.04
CA ILE A 50 -4.31 -3.40 4.96
C ILE A 50 -3.63 -4.77 4.93
N VAL A 51 -3.27 -5.30 6.10
CA VAL A 51 -2.78 -6.68 6.25
C VAL A 51 -3.88 -7.48 6.92
N PRO A 52 -4.84 -8.03 6.15
CA PRO A 52 -5.97 -8.77 6.70
C PRO A 52 -5.57 -10.22 6.89
N HIS A 53 -5.70 -10.70 8.12
CA HIS A 53 -5.41 -12.06 8.54
C HIS A 53 -6.68 -12.76 8.99
N ILE A 54 -7.05 -13.83 8.29
CA ILE A 54 -8.25 -14.62 8.60
C ILE A 54 -7.91 -15.61 9.70
N VAL A 55 -8.73 -15.61 10.74
CA VAL A 55 -8.67 -16.58 11.84
C VAL A 55 -9.96 -17.43 11.86
N PRO A 56 -9.88 -18.72 12.19
CA PRO A 56 -8.72 -19.49 12.66
C PRO A 56 -7.85 -20.07 11.52
N ASP A 57 -8.15 -19.81 10.25
CA ASP A 57 -7.61 -20.51 9.08
C ASP A 57 -6.14 -20.18 8.78
N ASP A 58 -5.58 -19.15 9.42
CA ASP A 58 -4.22 -18.64 9.19
C ASP A 58 -3.97 -18.27 7.72
N GLU A 59 -4.87 -17.43 7.17
CA GLU A 59 -4.82 -16.99 5.77
C GLU A 59 -4.71 -15.47 5.67
N TYR A 60 -3.99 -15.01 4.65
CA TYR A 60 -4.01 -13.62 4.23
C TYR A 60 -5.04 -13.40 3.11
N ILE A 61 -5.67 -12.23 3.11
CA ILE A 61 -6.45 -11.74 1.96
C ILE A 61 -5.52 -10.89 1.12
N LEU A 62 -5.38 -11.27 -0.16
CA LEU A 62 -4.62 -10.55 -1.16
C LEU A 62 -5.53 -10.13 -2.30
N VAL A 63 -5.11 -9.12 -3.04
CA VAL A 63 -5.79 -8.65 -4.23
C VAL A 63 -4.88 -8.70 -5.45
N ARG A 64 -5.48 -8.87 -6.63
CA ARG A 64 -4.82 -8.79 -7.94
C ARG A 64 -5.51 -7.72 -8.76
N GLN A 65 -4.77 -6.71 -9.13
CA GLN A 65 -5.27 -5.55 -9.87
C GLN A 65 -4.33 -5.19 -11.02
N PHE A 66 -4.87 -4.75 -12.15
CA PHE A 66 -4.05 -4.20 -13.23
C PHE A 66 -3.50 -2.83 -12.82
N ARG A 67 -2.18 -2.70 -12.83
CA ARG A 67 -1.49 -1.46 -12.51
C ARG A 67 -0.89 -0.82 -13.78
N PRO A 68 -1.55 0.20 -14.37
CA PRO A 68 -1.11 0.82 -15.61
C PRO A 68 0.37 1.25 -15.64
N PRO A 69 0.96 1.82 -14.57
CA PRO A 69 2.38 2.17 -14.57
C PRO A 69 3.32 0.97 -14.70
N VAL A 70 2.89 -0.22 -14.25
CA VAL A 70 3.65 -1.47 -14.36
C VAL A 70 3.31 -2.21 -15.67
N GLY A 71 2.15 -1.92 -16.26
CA GLY A 71 1.66 -2.53 -17.50
C GLY A 71 1.25 -4.00 -17.34
N ARG A 72 0.93 -4.44 -16.13
CA ARG A 72 0.51 -5.83 -15.82
C ARG A 72 -0.34 -5.88 -14.57
N TYR A 73 -0.92 -7.05 -14.31
CA TYR A 73 -1.54 -7.34 -13.03
C TYR A 73 -0.47 -7.44 -11.94
N VAL A 74 -0.83 -7.01 -10.74
CA VAL A 74 0.06 -7.04 -9.56
C VAL A 74 -0.69 -7.66 -8.40
N ILE A 75 -0.02 -8.56 -7.68
CA ILE A 75 -0.51 -9.12 -6.41
C ILE A 75 -0.08 -8.16 -5.30
N GLU A 76 -1.05 -7.74 -4.49
CA GLU A 76 -0.87 -6.72 -3.45
C GLU A 76 -1.70 -7.07 -2.22
N PHE A 77 -1.41 -6.43 -1.08
CA PHE A 77 -2.40 -6.29 -0.02
C PHE A 77 -3.47 -5.26 -0.44
N PRO A 78 -4.71 -5.39 0.04
CA PRO A 78 -5.72 -4.34 -0.14
C PRO A 78 -5.18 -2.99 0.31
N ALA A 79 -5.43 -1.94 -0.47
CA ALA A 79 -4.82 -0.64 -0.22
C ALA A 79 -5.61 0.50 -0.88
N GLY A 80 -5.78 1.61 -0.19
CA GLY A 80 -6.43 2.77 -0.76
C GLY A 80 -5.92 4.09 -0.19
N LEU A 81 -6.43 5.18 -0.74
CA LEU A 81 -6.08 6.52 -0.28
C LEU A 81 -6.84 6.86 1.01
N ILE A 82 -6.17 7.63 1.86
CA ILE A 82 -6.82 8.26 3.01
C ILE A 82 -7.57 9.49 2.51
N ASP A 83 -8.89 9.47 2.61
CA ASP A 83 -9.72 10.59 2.19
C ASP A 83 -9.60 11.78 3.16
N SER A 84 -9.95 12.96 2.64
CA SER A 84 -9.89 14.18 3.45
C SER A 84 -10.85 14.09 4.64
N GLY A 85 -10.28 14.16 5.86
CA GLY A 85 -11.02 14.05 7.11
C GLY A 85 -11.15 12.63 7.66
N GLU A 86 -10.66 11.61 6.94
CA GLU A 86 -10.55 10.25 7.46
C GLU A 86 -9.26 10.04 8.25
N THR A 87 -9.30 9.08 9.15
CA THR A 87 -8.13 8.51 9.81
C THR A 87 -7.75 7.20 9.12
N ALA A 88 -6.50 6.76 9.28
CA ALA A 88 -6.01 5.53 8.61
C ALA A 88 -6.81 4.28 8.99
N ASP A 89 -7.34 4.21 10.20
CA ASP A 89 -8.18 3.11 10.66
C ASP A 89 -9.55 3.09 9.96
N ILE A 90 -10.18 4.24 9.76
CA ILE A 90 -11.44 4.38 9.05
C ILE A 90 -11.25 4.00 7.58
N SER A 91 -10.24 4.58 6.92
CA SER A 91 -9.94 4.25 5.52
C SER A 91 -9.63 2.77 5.33
N ALA A 92 -8.88 2.15 6.25
CA ALA A 92 -8.55 0.73 6.16
C ALA A 92 -9.79 -0.18 6.27
N GLN A 93 -10.75 0.17 7.12
CA GLN A 93 -12.00 -0.59 7.23
C GLN A 93 -12.86 -0.44 5.97
N ARG A 94 -12.96 0.77 5.44
CA ARG A 94 -13.68 1.07 4.20
C ARG A 94 -13.06 0.32 3.01
N GLU A 95 -11.78 0.48 2.77
CA GLU A 95 -11.07 -0.16 1.64
C GLU A 95 -11.10 -1.69 1.71
N LEU A 96 -10.92 -2.29 2.90
CA LEU A 96 -11.04 -3.74 3.03
C LEU A 96 -12.42 -4.24 2.59
N TYR A 97 -13.47 -3.53 3.01
CA TYR A 97 -14.83 -3.89 2.66
C TYR A 97 -15.13 -3.67 1.17
N GLU A 98 -14.75 -2.51 0.62
CA GLU A 98 -15.01 -2.16 -0.78
C GLU A 98 -14.29 -3.09 -1.75
N GLU A 99 -12.97 -3.26 -1.59
CA GLU A 99 -12.16 -4.08 -2.48
C GLU A 99 -12.44 -5.58 -2.36
N THR A 100 -12.69 -6.06 -1.14
CA THR A 100 -12.67 -7.49 -0.85
C THR A 100 -13.99 -8.06 -0.32
N GLY A 101 -14.91 -7.23 0.15
CA GLY A 101 -16.14 -7.65 0.81
C GLY A 101 -15.96 -8.17 2.25
N TYR A 102 -14.72 -8.23 2.75
CA TYR A 102 -14.43 -8.70 4.10
C TYR A 102 -14.56 -7.58 5.14
N GLU A 103 -15.02 -7.97 6.32
CA GLU A 103 -15.01 -7.12 7.50
C GLU A 103 -14.01 -7.65 8.53
N GLY A 104 -13.16 -6.76 9.03
CA GLY A 104 -12.13 -7.10 10.01
C GLY A 104 -12.10 -6.16 11.20
N LYS A 105 -11.50 -6.65 12.29
CA LYS A 105 -11.19 -5.86 13.48
C LYS A 105 -9.76 -5.36 13.39
N ILE A 106 -9.55 -4.07 13.62
CA ILE A 106 -8.21 -3.49 13.69
C ILE A 106 -7.46 -4.07 14.89
N VAL A 107 -6.30 -4.65 14.61
CA VAL A 107 -5.37 -5.15 15.61
C VAL A 107 -4.30 -4.09 15.89
N ARG A 108 -3.79 -3.44 14.83
CA ARG A 108 -2.73 -2.43 14.98
C ARG A 108 -2.70 -1.48 13.79
N VAL A 109 -2.54 -0.20 14.09
CA VAL A 109 -2.22 0.86 13.12
C VAL A 109 -0.77 1.29 13.41
N PHE A 110 0.08 1.26 12.39
CA PHE A 110 1.46 1.72 12.51
C PHE A 110 1.56 3.22 12.23
N ALA A 111 2.68 3.82 12.62
CA ALA A 111 2.99 5.18 12.19
C ALA A 111 3.22 5.19 10.66
N PRO A 112 2.85 6.29 9.97
CA PRO A 112 3.10 6.42 8.54
C PRO A 112 4.58 6.25 8.20
N GLY A 113 4.86 5.44 7.19
CA GLY A 113 6.18 5.26 6.59
C GLY A 113 6.21 5.78 5.17
N TYR A 114 7.38 6.03 4.62
CA TYR A 114 7.53 6.45 3.22
C TYR A 114 7.55 5.25 2.29
N SER A 115 6.75 5.29 1.22
CA SER A 115 6.69 4.20 0.23
C SER A 115 7.93 4.17 -0.67
N SER A 116 8.42 5.32 -1.10
CA SER A 116 9.57 5.47 -1.99
C SER A 116 10.31 6.79 -1.72
N PRO A 117 11.05 6.91 -0.60
CA PRO A 117 11.58 8.20 -0.12
C PRO A 117 12.61 8.86 -1.05
N GLY A 118 13.19 8.12 -1.99
CA GLY A 118 14.07 8.65 -3.02
C GLY A 118 13.34 9.31 -4.20
N MET A 119 12.04 9.08 -4.34
CA MET A 119 11.24 9.56 -5.46
C MET A 119 10.05 10.41 -5.02
N SER A 120 9.41 10.03 -3.92
CA SER A 120 8.18 10.66 -3.46
C SER A 120 8.18 10.85 -1.95
N GLY A 121 7.51 11.91 -1.50
CA GLY A 121 7.17 12.11 -0.09
C GLY A 121 5.87 11.41 0.34
N GLU A 122 5.27 10.58 -0.51
CA GLU A 122 4.06 9.84 -0.19
C GLU A 122 4.28 8.90 0.98
N THR A 123 3.35 8.93 1.93
CA THR A 123 3.36 8.03 3.09
C THR A 123 2.33 6.92 2.94
N VAL A 124 2.66 5.77 3.50
CA VAL A 124 1.73 4.64 3.64
C VAL A 124 1.64 4.23 5.10
N THR A 125 0.44 3.91 5.55
CA THR A 125 0.17 3.43 6.90
C THR A 125 -0.25 1.97 6.83
N PHE A 126 0.53 1.07 7.44
CA PHE A 126 0.13 -0.31 7.59
C PHE A 126 -0.92 -0.45 8.68
N VAL A 127 -2.02 -1.14 8.34
CA VAL A 127 -3.11 -1.46 9.27
C VAL A 127 -3.31 -2.97 9.29
N PHE A 128 -2.99 -3.60 10.42
CA PHE A 128 -3.19 -5.03 10.61
C PHE A 128 -4.61 -5.27 11.11
N MET A 129 -5.32 -6.16 10.43
CA MET A 129 -6.71 -6.46 10.73
C MET A 129 -6.91 -7.98 10.89
N GLU A 130 -7.66 -8.37 11.91
CA GLU A 130 -8.12 -9.73 12.11
C GLU A 130 -9.51 -9.89 11.50
N VAL A 131 -9.65 -10.85 10.61
CA VAL A 131 -10.90 -11.23 9.96
C VAL A 131 -11.39 -12.54 10.55
N ASP A 132 -12.56 -12.52 11.16
CA ASP A 132 -13.20 -13.73 11.69
C ASP A 132 -13.82 -14.52 10.53
N GLY A 133 -13.13 -15.57 10.08
CA GLY A 133 -13.56 -16.43 8.97
C GLY A 133 -14.79 -17.27 9.26
N THR A 134 -15.28 -17.29 10.50
CA THR A 134 -16.50 -18.04 10.89
C THR A 134 -17.77 -17.18 10.74
N LYS A 135 -17.65 -15.88 10.65
CA LYS A 135 -18.79 -14.98 10.45
C LYS A 135 -19.36 -15.12 9.04
N TYR A 136 -20.69 -15.14 8.93
CA TYR A 136 -21.39 -15.36 7.67
C TYR A 136 -20.94 -14.39 6.55
N GLN A 137 -20.81 -13.11 6.84
CA GLN A 137 -20.36 -12.09 5.87
C GLN A 137 -18.92 -12.34 5.36
N ASN A 138 -18.08 -13.03 6.14
CA ASN A 138 -16.70 -13.36 5.76
C ASN A 138 -16.58 -14.77 5.12
N VAL A 139 -17.65 -15.56 5.13
CA VAL A 139 -17.70 -16.86 4.46
C VAL A 139 -18.03 -16.70 2.97
N ILE A 140 -18.93 -15.77 2.67
CA ILE A 140 -19.35 -15.44 1.30
C ILE A 140 -19.30 -13.90 1.16
N PRO A 141 -18.09 -13.33 1.06
CA PRO A 141 -17.96 -11.88 0.94
C PRO A 141 -18.44 -11.39 -0.43
N GLU A 142 -19.11 -10.26 -0.43
CA GLU A 142 -19.52 -9.56 -1.65
C GLU A 142 -18.72 -8.27 -1.77
N THR A 143 -17.99 -8.09 -2.86
CA THR A 143 -17.18 -6.90 -3.12
C THR A 143 -18.07 -5.71 -3.50
N HIS A 144 -17.63 -4.51 -3.12
CA HIS A 144 -18.30 -3.25 -3.41
C HIS A 144 -17.38 -2.28 -4.16
N GLN A 145 -16.61 -2.85 -5.11
CA GLN A 145 -15.62 -2.13 -5.91
C GLN A 145 -16.24 -0.96 -6.67
N GLU A 146 -15.45 0.08 -6.88
CA GLU A 146 -15.84 1.20 -7.74
C GLU A 146 -15.93 0.76 -9.20
N ASP A 147 -16.69 1.50 -10.04
CA ASP A 147 -16.84 1.20 -11.48
C ASP A 147 -15.50 1.16 -12.25
N SER A 148 -14.48 1.82 -11.74
CA SER A 148 -13.12 1.85 -12.33
C SER A 148 -12.22 0.71 -11.87
N GLU A 149 -12.66 -0.09 -10.90
CA GLU A 149 -11.91 -1.17 -10.29
C GLU A 149 -12.32 -2.52 -10.87
N ASN A 150 -11.33 -3.38 -11.02
CA ASN A 150 -11.51 -4.78 -11.38
C ASN A 150 -10.48 -5.60 -10.60
N ILE A 151 -10.84 -5.91 -9.36
CA ILE A 151 -9.98 -6.52 -8.36
C ILE A 151 -10.40 -7.97 -8.15
N GLU A 152 -9.45 -8.89 -8.31
CA GLU A 152 -9.60 -10.29 -7.94
C GLU A 152 -9.10 -10.49 -6.50
N VAL A 153 -9.85 -11.24 -5.70
CA VAL A 153 -9.56 -11.46 -4.27
C VAL A 153 -9.10 -12.90 -4.04
N PHE A 154 -8.03 -13.09 -3.29
CA PHE A 154 -7.45 -14.38 -2.95
C PHE A 154 -7.35 -14.56 -1.43
N ARG A 155 -7.63 -15.78 -0.97
CA ARG A 155 -7.31 -16.24 0.38
C ARG A 155 -6.13 -17.20 0.26
N ILE A 156 -5.04 -16.88 0.92
CA ILE A 156 -3.78 -17.64 0.82
C ILE A 156 -3.29 -17.96 2.22
N LYS A 157 -3.08 -19.24 2.50
CA LYS A 157 -2.48 -19.66 3.78
C LYS A 157 -1.13 -19.00 3.98
N ALA A 158 -0.86 -18.54 5.19
CA ALA A 158 0.41 -17.92 5.52
C ALA A 158 1.61 -18.81 5.15
N THR A 159 1.47 -20.13 5.31
CA THR A 159 2.50 -21.11 4.95
C THR A 159 2.70 -21.32 3.45
N GLU A 160 1.72 -20.94 2.62
CA GLU A 160 1.74 -21.09 1.16
C GLU A 160 2.04 -19.79 0.43
N LEU A 161 2.17 -18.67 1.16
CA LEU A 161 2.29 -17.35 0.58
C LEU A 161 3.50 -17.23 -0.36
N TYR A 162 4.67 -17.74 0.05
CA TYR A 162 5.88 -17.69 -0.78
C TYR A 162 5.66 -18.39 -2.14
N ASP A 163 5.16 -19.61 -2.12
CA ASP A 163 4.96 -20.40 -3.34
C ASP A 163 3.87 -19.79 -4.24
N PHE A 164 2.84 -19.20 -3.64
CA PHE A 164 1.82 -18.47 -4.38
C PHE A 164 2.42 -17.27 -5.13
N LEU A 165 3.21 -16.44 -4.45
CA LEU A 165 3.85 -15.27 -5.07
C LEU A 165 4.86 -15.67 -6.17
N GLN A 166 5.61 -16.75 -5.97
CA GLN A 166 6.52 -17.28 -6.99
C GLN A 166 5.75 -17.71 -8.26
N ARG A 167 4.67 -18.45 -8.10
CA ARG A 167 3.81 -18.85 -9.25
C ARG A 167 3.20 -17.64 -9.95
N ALA A 168 2.81 -16.60 -9.23
CA ALA A 168 2.31 -15.36 -9.82
C ALA A 168 3.38 -14.70 -10.72
N VAL A 169 4.62 -14.62 -10.25
CA VAL A 169 5.75 -14.09 -11.04
C VAL A 169 5.99 -14.96 -12.29
N GLU A 170 5.99 -16.28 -12.16
CA GLU A 170 6.18 -17.22 -13.27
C GLU A 170 5.07 -17.12 -14.34
N SER A 171 3.83 -16.79 -13.90
CA SER A 171 2.70 -16.56 -14.82
C SER A 171 2.70 -15.16 -15.46
N GLY A 172 3.63 -14.28 -15.08
CA GLY A 172 3.80 -12.96 -15.67
C GLY A 172 3.15 -11.81 -14.87
N ASP A 173 2.57 -12.08 -13.71
CA ASP A 173 2.08 -11.05 -12.81
C ASP A 173 3.25 -10.36 -12.08
N GLY A 174 3.04 -9.13 -11.65
CA GLY A 174 3.91 -8.45 -10.71
C GLY A 174 3.56 -8.82 -9.27
N VAL A 175 4.49 -8.60 -8.36
CA VAL A 175 4.27 -8.70 -6.91
C VAL A 175 4.70 -7.39 -6.26
N ASP A 176 3.85 -6.81 -5.43
CA ASP A 176 4.24 -5.65 -4.64
C ASP A 176 5.36 -6.06 -3.66
N ALA A 177 6.46 -5.31 -3.68
CA ALA A 177 7.62 -5.58 -2.85
C ALA A 177 7.30 -5.68 -1.35
N LYS A 178 6.20 -5.05 -0.91
CA LYS A 178 5.73 -5.07 0.48
C LYS A 178 5.16 -6.43 0.93
N LEU A 179 4.84 -7.34 -0.01
CA LEU A 179 4.40 -8.70 0.32
C LEU A 179 5.55 -9.64 0.71
N TRP A 180 6.73 -9.47 0.11
CA TRP A 180 7.85 -10.41 0.33
C TRP A 180 8.26 -10.61 1.78
N PRO A 181 8.28 -9.58 2.66
CA PRO A 181 8.58 -9.77 4.08
C PRO A 181 7.61 -10.71 4.82
N PHE A 182 6.35 -10.80 4.34
CA PHE A 182 5.34 -11.67 4.92
C PHE A 182 5.46 -13.12 4.41
N ALA A 183 6.09 -13.31 3.26
CA ALA A 183 6.29 -14.63 2.64
C ALA A 183 7.50 -15.38 3.22
N VAL A 184 8.32 -14.74 4.03
CA VAL A 184 9.52 -15.35 4.61
C VAL A 184 9.18 -15.97 5.96
N ASN A 185 9.11 -17.28 6.00
CA ASN A 185 9.08 -18.03 7.26
C ASN A 185 10.50 -18.08 7.83
N PHE A 186 10.82 -17.19 8.76
CA PHE A 186 12.01 -17.33 9.60
C PHE A 186 11.76 -18.45 10.62
N GLN A 187 11.75 -19.68 10.14
CA GLN A 187 11.88 -20.82 11.02
C GLN A 187 13.38 -20.96 11.31
N GLY A 188 13.80 -20.38 12.44
CA GLY A 188 15.10 -20.65 13.04
C GLY A 188 15.18 -22.04 13.63
#